data_0c8f28fe43fb74df9d889ed422ddf4f3
#
_entry.id   0c8f28fe43fb74df9d889ed422ddf4f3
#
_cell.length_a   1.000
_cell.length_b   1.000
_cell.length_c   1.000
_cell.angle_alpha   90.00
_cell.angle_beta   90.00
_cell.angle_gamma   90.00
#
_symmetry.space_group_name_H-M   'P 1'
#
loop_
_entity.id
_entity.type
_entity.pdbx_description
1 polymer ?
#
loop_
_entity_poly.entity_id
_entity_poly.type
_entity_poly.pdbx_seq_one_letter_code
_entity_poly.pdbx_strand_id
1 'polypeptide(L)'
;MSMYSISEIARLSGISAFTLRYYEKIGVLPSPRRHDGKQAGFRRYNESDLRFIRFVHGLKQTGMKLEDIVDFTNDGCLVTAQEEGDVDIDGMLGKRIEILSRHIEELDQRMKQLEAVKEIAMDKRKYYSELLS
;
A
#
# COMPACT_ATOMS: atom_id res chain seq x y z
N MET A 1 19.75 11.45 6.90
CA MET A 1 18.39 10.99 6.63
C MET A 1 17.94 11.47 5.26
N SER A 2 17.47 10.55 4.45
CA SER A 2 16.99 10.90 3.12
C SER A 2 15.60 11.51 3.21
N MET A 3 15.42 12.63 2.54
CA MET A 3 14.12 13.28 2.41
C MET A 3 13.81 13.41 0.93
N TYR A 4 12.58 13.14 0.57
CA TYR A 4 12.14 13.14 -0.82
C TYR A 4 11.07 14.20 -1.06
N SER A 5 11.14 14.83 -2.22
CA SER A 5 10.04 15.68 -2.69
C SER A 5 8.89 14.81 -3.19
N ILE A 6 7.72 15.43 -3.39
CA ILE A 6 6.58 14.69 -3.94
C ILE A 6 6.89 14.15 -5.34
N SER A 7 7.67 14.87 -6.15
CA SER A 7 8.08 14.40 -7.48
C SER A 7 8.97 13.17 -7.40
N GLU A 8 9.89 13.16 -6.45
CA GLU A 8 10.77 12.01 -6.23
C GLU A 8 9.99 10.80 -5.73
N ILE A 9 9.06 11.02 -4.79
CA ILE A 9 8.21 9.95 -4.27
C ILE A 9 7.32 9.37 -5.38
N ALA A 10 6.76 10.23 -6.24
CA ALA A 10 5.95 9.77 -7.36
C ALA A 10 6.76 8.87 -8.29
N ARG A 11 7.98 9.27 -8.61
CA ARG A 11 8.87 8.47 -9.45
C ARG A 11 9.24 7.14 -8.81
N LEU A 12 9.59 7.16 -7.52
CA LEU A 12 10.06 5.96 -6.81
C LEU A 12 8.92 4.98 -6.49
N SER A 13 7.73 5.48 -6.24
CA SER A 13 6.59 4.65 -5.86
C SER A 13 5.74 4.19 -7.04
N GLY A 14 5.83 4.89 -8.17
CA GLY A 14 4.98 4.63 -9.32
C GLY A 14 3.58 5.23 -9.20
N ILE A 15 3.34 6.05 -8.17
CA ILE A 15 2.06 6.74 -7.97
C ILE A 15 2.23 8.19 -8.41
N SER A 16 1.27 8.72 -9.19
CA SER A 16 1.36 10.12 -9.62
C SER A 16 1.26 11.08 -8.44
N ALA A 17 1.87 12.26 -8.60
CA ALA A 17 1.79 13.30 -7.57
C ALA A 17 0.34 13.68 -7.28
N PHE A 18 -0.52 13.69 -8.31
CA PHE A 18 -1.95 13.95 -8.16
C PHE A 18 -2.60 12.93 -7.23
N THR A 19 -2.32 11.64 -7.44
CA THR A 19 -2.87 10.56 -6.62
C THR A 19 -2.35 10.62 -5.18
N LEU A 20 -1.06 10.96 -5.01
CA LEU A 20 -0.48 11.12 -3.67
C LEU A 20 -1.18 12.23 -2.89
N ARG A 21 -1.46 13.35 -3.53
CA ARG A 21 -2.19 14.46 -2.90
C ARG A 21 -3.61 14.04 -2.53
N TYR A 22 -4.25 13.27 -3.40
CA TYR A 22 -5.59 12.73 -3.14
C TYR A 22 -5.59 11.79 -1.93
N TYR A 23 -4.63 10.88 -1.86
CA TYR A 23 -4.50 9.94 -0.74
C TYR A 23 -4.26 10.67 0.58
N GLU A 24 -3.46 11.73 0.55
CA GLU A 24 -3.26 12.58 1.72
C GLU A 24 -4.57 13.24 2.14
N LYS A 25 -5.32 13.75 1.19
CA LYS A 25 -6.59 14.44 1.44
C LYS A 25 -7.62 13.50 2.09
N ILE A 26 -7.72 12.27 1.64
CA ILE A 26 -8.71 11.31 2.16
C ILE A 26 -8.21 10.53 3.37
N GLY A 27 -6.99 10.80 3.85
CA GLY A 27 -6.48 10.20 5.06
C GLY A 27 -5.78 8.86 4.90
N VAL A 28 -5.55 8.42 3.68
CA VAL A 28 -4.81 7.17 3.41
C VAL A 28 -3.34 7.33 3.77
N LEU A 29 -2.80 8.50 3.49
CA LEU A 29 -1.41 8.82 3.82
C LEU A 29 -1.35 9.92 4.86
N PRO A 30 -0.35 9.89 5.75
CA PRO A 30 -0.17 10.99 6.71
C PRO A 30 0.17 12.27 5.99
N SER A 31 -0.17 13.41 6.59
CA SER A 31 0.22 14.69 6.04
C SER A 31 1.75 14.79 5.98
N PRO A 32 2.32 15.15 4.82
CA PRO A 32 3.77 15.21 4.70
C PRO A 32 4.34 16.35 5.53
N ARG A 33 5.58 16.17 5.99
CA ARG A 33 6.29 17.22 6.69
C ARG A 33 6.61 18.33 5.70
N ARG A 34 6.32 19.56 6.09
CA ARG A 34 6.60 20.71 5.25
C ARG A 34 7.86 21.41 5.75
N HIS A 35 8.64 21.92 4.82
CA HIS A 35 9.80 22.71 5.13
C HIS A 35 9.35 23.94 5.92
N ASP A 36 10.02 24.27 7.02
CA ASP A 36 9.72 25.42 7.87
C ASP A 36 8.38 25.37 8.61
N GLY A 37 7.67 24.25 8.56
CA GLY A 37 6.38 24.10 9.22
C GLY A 37 5.28 24.96 8.63
N LYS A 38 5.51 25.59 7.49
CA LYS A 38 4.52 26.44 6.80
C LYS A 38 3.75 25.62 5.78
N GLN A 39 2.46 25.92 5.65
CA GLN A 39 1.63 25.24 4.68
C GLN A 39 2.08 25.46 3.23
N ALA A 40 2.72 26.60 2.96
CA ALA A 40 3.26 26.92 1.65
C ALA A 40 4.61 26.24 1.37
N GLY A 41 5.20 25.57 2.37
CA GLY A 41 6.48 24.88 2.21
C GLY A 41 6.39 23.64 1.34
N PHE A 42 7.52 23.19 0.84
CA PHE A 42 7.59 21.96 0.05
C PHE A 42 7.27 20.75 0.91
N ARG A 43 6.53 19.81 0.33
CA ARG A 43 6.26 18.52 0.98
C ARG A 43 7.55 17.70 1.04
N ARG A 44 7.78 17.07 2.19
CA ARG A 44 8.95 16.22 2.40
C ARG A 44 8.51 14.87 2.94
N TYR A 45 9.10 13.83 2.38
CA TYR A 45 8.80 12.44 2.74
C TYR A 45 10.11 11.77 3.15
N ASN A 46 10.07 10.92 4.16
CA ASN A 46 11.25 10.16 4.60
C ASN A 46 11.16 8.71 4.07
N GLU A 47 12.17 7.91 4.41
CA GLU A 47 12.21 6.50 4.00
C GLU A 47 11.03 5.69 4.49
N SER A 48 10.60 5.95 5.73
CA SER A 48 9.44 5.27 6.30
C SER A 48 8.17 5.59 5.50
N ASP A 49 8.03 6.85 5.12
CA ASP A 49 6.90 7.28 4.28
C ASP A 49 6.91 6.57 2.94
N LEU A 50 8.09 6.45 2.32
CA LEU A 50 8.23 5.76 1.03
C LEU A 50 7.83 4.29 1.14
N ARG A 51 8.28 3.61 2.19
CA ARG A 51 7.90 2.20 2.40
C ARG A 51 6.40 2.06 2.59
N PHE A 52 5.80 2.95 3.35
CA PHE A 52 4.36 2.94 3.58
C PHE A 52 3.58 3.20 2.29
N ILE A 53 4.02 4.18 1.51
CA ILE A 53 3.39 4.51 0.22
C ILE A 53 3.48 3.33 -0.74
N ARG A 54 4.63 2.66 -0.81
CA ARG A 54 4.80 1.46 -1.62
C ARG A 54 3.87 0.33 -1.18
N PHE A 55 3.70 0.16 0.12
CA PHE A 55 2.80 -0.84 0.66
C PHE A 55 1.34 -0.54 0.26
N VAL A 56 0.90 0.70 0.44
CA VAL A 56 -0.46 1.12 0.04
C VAL A 56 -0.68 0.90 -1.46
N HIS A 57 0.31 1.26 -2.26
CA HIS A 57 0.24 1.07 -3.71
C HIS A 57 0.10 -0.43 -4.06
N GLY A 58 0.89 -1.28 -3.39
CA GLY A 58 0.81 -2.73 -3.58
C GLY A 58 -0.56 -3.28 -3.21
N LEU A 59 -1.15 -2.82 -2.11
CA LEU A 59 -2.49 -3.24 -1.72
C LEU A 59 -3.51 -2.86 -2.79
N LYS A 60 -3.42 -1.64 -3.31
CA LYS A 60 -4.34 -1.17 -4.34
C LYS A 60 -4.18 -1.97 -5.63
N GLN A 61 -2.93 -2.21 -6.05
CA GLN A 61 -2.63 -2.97 -7.26
C GLN A 61 -3.10 -4.43 -7.17
N THR A 62 -3.11 -4.99 -5.98
CA THR A 62 -3.52 -6.38 -5.78
C THR A 62 -4.99 -6.52 -5.43
N GLY A 63 -5.76 -5.45 -5.59
CA GLY A 63 -7.22 -5.52 -5.59
C GLY A 63 -7.91 -5.12 -4.30
N MET A 64 -7.20 -4.61 -3.31
CA MET A 64 -7.84 -4.11 -2.10
C MET A 64 -8.63 -2.83 -2.42
N LYS A 65 -9.84 -2.73 -1.91
CA LYS A 65 -10.68 -1.54 -2.11
C LYS A 65 -10.11 -0.37 -1.32
N LEU A 66 -10.21 0.83 -1.91
CA LEU A 66 -9.69 2.03 -1.28
C LEU A 66 -10.33 2.28 0.09
N GLU A 67 -11.63 2.04 0.24
CA GLU A 67 -12.32 2.22 1.52
C GLU A 67 -11.74 1.30 2.62
N ASP A 68 -11.32 0.08 2.26
CA ASP A 68 -10.68 -0.83 3.21
C ASP A 68 -9.30 -0.33 3.58
N ILE A 69 -8.57 0.22 2.61
CA ILE A 69 -7.24 0.80 2.86
C ILE A 69 -7.36 1.99 3.82
N VAL A 70 -8.35 2.86 3.60
CA VAL A 70 -8.61 4.00 4.49
C VAL A 70 -8.88 3.50 5.91
N ASP A 71 -9.69 2.45 6.04
CA ASP A 71 -10.07 1.93 7.35
C ASP A 71 -8.87 1.49 8.20
N PHE A 72 -7.88 0.83 7.59
CA PHE A 72 -6.80 0.29 8.41
C PHE A 72 -5.50 1.10 8.38
N THR A 73 -5.37 2.10 7.51
CA THR A 73 -4.14 2.91 7.47
C THR A 73 -4.16 4.05 8.48
N ASN A 74 -5.30 4.36 9.06
CA ASN A 74 -5.41 5.49 9.99
C ASN A 74 -5.16 5.05 11.43
N ASP A 75 -3.93 4.67 11.73
CA ASP A 75 -3.54 4.22 13.06
C ASP A 75 -3.61 5.31 14.12
N GLY A 76 -3.56 6.58 13.70
CA GLY A 76 -3.74 7.71 14.61
C GLY A 76 -5.10 7.69 15.29
N CYS A 77 -6.13 7.21 14.60
CA CYS A 77 -7.47 7.08 15.19
C CYS A 77 -7.49 6.06 16.33
N LEU A 78 -6.73 4.97 16.19
CA LEU A 78 -6.63 3.97 17.25
C LEU A 78 -5.98 4.53 18.51
N VAL A 79 -4.92 5.30 18.34
CA VAL A 79 -4.22 5.92 19.48
C VAL A 79 -5.15 6.90 20.19
N THR A 80 -5.83 7.77 19.44
CA THR A 80 -6.77 8.74 19.99
C THR A 80 -7.93 8.06 20.71
N ALA A 81 -8.49 7.02 20.09
CA ALA A 81 -9.59 6.26 20.69
C ALA A 81 -9.17 5.60 21.99
N GLN A 82 -7.94 5.09 22.04
CA GLN A 82 -7.39 4.47 23.26
C GLN A 82 -7.24 5.49 24.38
N GLU A 83 -6.80 6.69 24.06
CA GLU A 83 -6.64 7.78 25.03
C GLU A 83 -7.98 8.25 25.57
N GLU A 84 -8.99 8.34 24.70
CA GLU A 84 -10.33 8.78 25.07
C GLU A 84 -11.13 7.72 25.84
N GLY A 85 -10.77 6.45 25.67
CA GLY A 85 -11.37 5.34 26.39
C GLY A 85 -12.80 4.99 25.97
N ASP A 86 -13.32 5.61 24.92
CA ASP A 86 -14.73 5.53 24.53
C ASP A 86 -15.01 4.63 23.34
N VAL A 87 -14.00 3.93 22.81
CA VAL A 87 -14.14 3.21 21.54
C VAL A 87 -13.73 1.76 21.72
N ASP A 88 -14.43 0.86 21.03
CA ASP A 88 -14.12 -0.56 21.00
C ASP A 88 -12.86 -0.80 20.16
N ILE A 89 -11.70 -0.68 20.78
CA ILE A 89 -10.39 -0.85 20.13
C ILE A 89 -10.23 -2.28 19.66
N ASP A 90 -10.65 -3.25 20.45
CA ASP A 90 -10.54 -4.67 20.10
C ASP A 90 -11.36 -4.97 18.84
N GLY A 91 -12.55 -4.38 18.71
CA GLY A 91 -13.36 -4.50 17.52
C GLY A 91 -12.72 -3.87 16.30
N MET A 92 -12.09 -2.71 16.47
CA MET A 92 -11.37 -2.03 15.39
C MET A 92 -10.19 -2.84 14.90
N LEU A 93 -9.39 -3.37 15.83
CA LEU A 93 -8.25 -4.23 15.51
C LEU A 93 -8.69 -5.51 14.85
N GLY A 94 -9.77 -6.13 15.35
CA GLY A 94 -10.34 -7.33 14.76
C GLY A 94 -10.76 -7.13 13.31
N LYS A 95 -11.38 -5.98 13.04
CA LYS A 95 -11.79 -5.65 11.66
C LYS A 95 -10.58 -5.50 10.73
N ARG A 96 -9.53 -4.85 11.20
CA ARG A 96 -8.30 -4.67 10.41
C ARG A 96 -7.61 -5.99 10.15
N ILE A 97 -7.56 -6.86 11.14
CA ILE A 97 -7.01 -8.22 10.99
C ILE A 97 -7.82 -9.00 9.96
N GLU A 98 -9.15 -8.88 10.00
CA GLU A 98 -10.02 -9.56 9.05
C GLU A 98 -9.78 -9.09 7.62
N ILE A 99 -9.66 -7.78 7.41
CA ILE A 99 -9.38 -7.21 6.07
C ILE A 99 -8.07 -7.75 5.53
N LEU A 100 -7.02 -7.72 6.33
CA LEU A 100 -5.70 -8.20 5.92
C LEU A 100 -5.69 -9.70 5.69
N SER A 101 -6.36 -10.47 6.54
CA SER A 101 -6.42 -11.93 6.41
C SER A 101 -7.10 -12.34 5.12
N ARG A 102 -8.20 -11.67 4.77
CA ARG A 102 -8.91 -11.92 3.52
C ARG A 102 -8.03 -11.59 2.32
N HIS A 103 -7.33 -10.47 2.38
CA HIS A 103 -6.44 -10.08 1.29
C HIS A 103 -5.27 -11.05 1.12
N ILE A 104 -4.70 -11.51 2.22
CA ILE A 104 -3.62 -12.52 2.20
C ILE A 104 -4.10 -13.79 1.53
N GLU A 105 -5.31 -14.23 1.86
CA GLU A 105 -5.91 -15.42 1.23
C GLU A 105 -6.09 -15.24 -0.28
N GLU A 106 -6.56 -14.07 -0.69
CA GLU A 106 -6.70 -13.74 -2.13
C GLU A 106 -5.34 -13.73 -2.83
N LEU A 107 -4.31 -13.20 -2.18
CA LEU A 107 -2.95 -13.21 -2.72
C LEU A 107 -2.44 -14.63 -2.89
N ASP A 108 -2.66 -15.49 -1.89
CA ASP A 108 -2.24 -16.89 -1.97
C ASP A 108 -2.91 -17.61 -3.16
N GLN A 109 -4.19 -17.35 -3.38
CA GLN A 109 -4.91 -17.92 -4.52
C GLN A 109 -4.31 -17.46 -5.85
N ARG A 110 -3.99 -16.18 -5.97
CA ARG A 110 -3.36 -15.64 -7.18
C ARG A 110 -1.98 -16.21 -7.41
N MET A 111 -1.21 -16.39 -6.34
CA MET A 111 0.12 -16.99 -6.44
C MET A 111 0.04 -18.43 -6.98
N LYS A 112 -0.94 -19.20 -6.53
CA LYS A 112 -1.17 -20.55 -7.04
C LYS A 112 -1.56 -20.55 -8.51
N GLN A 113 -2.42 -19.63 -8.92
CA GLN A 113 -2.82 -19.48 -10.32
C GLN A 113 -1.63 -19.11 -11.20
N LEU A 114 -0.83 -18.15 -10.75
CA LEU A 114 0.36 -17.73 -11.49
C LEU A 114 1.36 -18.87 -11.62
N GLU A 115 1.56 -19.62 -10.56
CA GLU A 115 2.49 -20.76 -10.59
C GLU A 115 2.02 -21.84 -11.58
N ALA A 116 0.72 -22.12 -11.61
CA ALA A 116 0.15 -23.08 -12.55
C ALA A 116 0.34 -22.64 -14.01
N VAL A 117 0.09 -21.38 -14.31
CA VAL A 117 0.30 -20.84 -15.67
C VAL A 117 1.79 -20.90 -16.03
N LYS A 118 2.66 -20.54 -15.08
CA LYS A 118 4.10 -20.57 -15.29
C LYS A 118 4.59 -21.99 -15.64
N GLU A 119 4.11 -23.01 -14.94
CA GLU A 119 4.47 -24.39 -15.22
C GLU A 119 4.11 -24.80 -16.65
N ILE A 120 2.88 -24.45 -17.06
CA ILE A 120 2.44 -24.75 -18.44
C ILE A 120 3.30 -24.03 -19.45
N ALA A 121 3.61 -22.76 -19.20
CA ALA A 121 4.46 -21.96 -20.09
C ALA A 121 5.86 -22.54 -20.20
N MET A 122 6.43 -23.01 -19.09
CA MET A 122 7.75 -23.63 -19.08
C MET A 122 7.76 -24.94 -19.89
N ASP A 123 6.71 -25.76 -19.74
CA ASP A 123 6.58 -27.00 -20.51
C ASP A 123 6.48 -26.71 -22.01
N LYS A 124 5.70 -25.70 -22.38
CA LYS A 124 5.57 -25.31 -23.79
C LYS A 124 6.89 -24.80 -24.35
N ARG A 125 7.60 -23.97 -23.58
CA ARG A 125 8.91 -23.45 -24.01
C ARG A 125 9.89 -24.60 -24.24
N LYS A 126 9.91 -25.57 -23.36
CA LYS A 126 10.77 -26.74 -23.48
C LYS A 126 10.44 -27.52 -24.75
N TYR A 127 9.16 -27.77 -24.98
CA TYR A 127 8.69 -28.48 -26.18
C TYR A 127 9.14 -27.78 -27.46
N TYR A 128 8.94 -26.48 -27.54
CA TYR A 128 9.35 -25.70 -28.73
C TYR A 128 10.85 -25.69 -28.91
N SER A 129 11.60 -25.60 -27.81
CA SER A 129 13.07 -25.64 -27.86
C SER A 129 13.58 -26.96 -28.42
N GLU A 130 12.95 -28.06 -28.04
CA GLU A 130 13.29 -29.40 -28.54
C GLU A 130 13.02 -29.53 -30.04
N LEU A 131 11.97 -28.89 -30.52
CA LEU A 131 11.64 -28.89 -31.95
C LEU A 131 12.67 -28.12 -32.79
N LEU A 132 13.35 -27.14 -32.21
CA LEU A 132 14.36 -26.35 -32.89
C LEU A 132 15.70 -27.07 -33.03
N SER A 133 15.98 -28.01 -32.19
CA SER A 133 17.29 -28.68 -32.17
C SER A 133 17.40 -29.79 -33.19
#